data_b0fe21a4e882260b7303f6a56f453589
#
_entry.id   b0fe21a4e882260b7303f6a56f453589
#
_cell.length_a   1.000
_cell.length_b   1.000
_cell.length_c   1.000
_cell.angle_alpha   90.00
_cell.angle_beta   90.00
_cell.angle_gamma   90.00
#
_symmetry.space_group_name_H-M   'P 1'
#
loop_
_entity.id
_entity.type
_entity.pdbx_description
1 polymer ?
#
loop_
_entity_poly.entity_id
_entity_poly.type
_entity_poly.pdbx_seq_one_letter_code
_entity_poly.pdbx_strand_id
1 'polypeptide(L)'
;MKIIKRSGTEVIFDKEKILSAVCKANESVVDSERMTEAQINAIGENVEKACNTMNRALTVEEIQDLVENLIMNQRAYTVARNYITYRYKRALVRKTNSTDDQILTLLACKNEEVKQENSNKNPTVSSVQRDYMAGEVSKDITKRFLLPQDIVEAHEQGIIHFHDSDYFAQHMHNCCLVNLEDMLQNGTVISETMIDKPKSFETACNIATQSIAQIASSQYGGQSISLAHLAPFVNVSRQKFRRQVAAEFEAAGLELIEEQINKVAEIRVKDEIKRGVQMIQYQVITLMTTNGQAPFVTVFMYIDEVPEGQVRDDLAAIIEEVLKQRILGVKNEQGIYITPAFPKLIYVLEEDNVEPDSKYYYLTELAAKCTAKRLVPDYISEKIMKQLKEGNCYPCMGCRSFLSVYKDEEGKPKYYGRFNQGVVTLNLVDIACSSGGDMTRFWEIFDERLELCYRALMARHNRLKGTPSDVAPILWQYGALARLKKGETIDRLLYGGYSTISLGLSLIHISEPTRPEPIS
;
A
#
# COMPACT_ATOMS: atom_id res chain seq x y z
N MET A 1 -44.91 -11.88 12.89
CA MET A 1 -43.60 -12.42 13.28
C MET A 1 -42.57 -11.94 12.29
N LYS A 2 -41.41 -11.48 12.75
CA LYS A 2 -40.32 -10.98 11.91
C LYS A 2 -39.12 -11.92 12.00
N ILE A 3 -38.33 -11.99 10.94
CA ILE A 3 -37.07 -12.72 10.84
C ILE A 3 -36.01 -11.78 10.33
N ILE A 4 -34.76 -12.06 10.66
CA ILE A 4 -33.60 -11.28 10.21
C ILE A 4 -33.03 -11.93 8.96
N LYS A 5 -33.06 -11.19 7.84
CA LYS A 5 -32.34 -11.59 6.62
C LYS A 5 -30.82 -11.54 6.85
N ARG A 6 -30.07 -12.23 5.97
CA ARG A 6 -28.59 -12.17 5.94
C ARG A 6 -28.04 -10.74 5.78
N SER A 7 -28.84 -9.83 5.21
CA SER A 7 -28.53 -8.40 5.10
C SER A 7 -28.75 -7.60 6.40
N GLY A 8 -29.11 -8.26 7.49
CA GLY A 8 -29.48 -7.59 8.74
C GLY A 8 -30.91 -6.99 8.74
N THR A 9 -31.59 -6.93 7.59
CA THR A 9 -32.96 -6.37 7.50
C THR A 9 -33.99 -7.31 8.08
N GLU A 10 -34.89 -6.78 8.92
CA GLU A 10 -36.08 -7.52 9.39
C GLU A 10 -37.17 -7.59 8.32
N VAL A 11 -37.68 -8.78 8.10
CA VAL A 11 -38.82 -9.03 7.18
C VAL A 11 -39.87 -9.93 7.85
N ILE A 12 -41.07 -9.94 7.31
CA ILE A 12 -42.12 -10.84 7.74
C ILE A 12 -41.73 -12.29 7.39
N PHE A 13 -41.93 -13.20 8.32
CA PHE A 13 -41.74 -14.65 8.13
C PHE A 13 -42.70 -15.16 7.04
N ASP A 14 -42.16 -15.96 6.15
CA ASP A 14 -42.88 -16.54 5.02
C ASP A 14 -42.68 -18.06 5.03
N LYS A 15 -43.71 -18.77 5.46
CA LYS A 15 -43.73 -20.23 5.59
C LYS A 15 -43.61 -20.93 4.25
N GLU A 16 -44.19 -20.35 3.19
CA GLU A 16 -44.17 -20.95 1.83
C GLU A 16 -42.74 -21.11 1.29
N LYS A 17 -41.85 -20.21 1.63
CA LYS A 17 -40.44 -20.32 1.25
C LYS A 17 -39.75 -21.54 1.86
N ILE A 18 -40.11 -21.89 3.08
CA ILE A 18 -39.56 -23.07 3.76
C ILE A 18 -40.13 -24.33 3.12
N LEU A 19 -41.46 -24.39 2.94
CA LEU A 19 -42.11 -25.54 2.27
C LEU A 19 -41.55 -25.76 0.89
N SER A 20 -41.42 -24.72 0.07
CA SER A 20 -40.83 -24.78 -1.28
C SER A 20 -39.38 -25.31 -1.26
N ALA A 21 -38.56 -24.91 -0.30
CA ALA A 21 -37.18 -25.39 -0.19
C ALA A 21 -37.10 -26.88 0.20
N VAL A 22 -37.96 -27.30 1.14
CA VAL A 22 -38.04 -28.69 1.58
C VAL A 22 -38.61 -29.58 0.45
N CYS A 23 -39.67 -29.12 -0.25
CA CYS A 23 -40.24 -29.84 -1.42
C CYS A 23 -39.17 -30.10 -2.50
N LYS A 24 -38.38 -29.07 -2.86
CA LYS A 24 -37.30 -29.22 -3.86
C LYS A 24 -36.24 -30.25 -3.44
N ALA A 25 -35.88 -30.29 -2.15
CA ALA A 25 -34.99 -31.30 -1.63
C ALA A 25 -35.63 -32.71 -1.67
N ASN A 26 -36.92 -32.80 -1.39
CA ASN A 26 -37.69 -34.03 -1.41
C ASN A 26 -37.87 -34.58 -2.83
N GLU A 27 -38.12 -33.74 -3.83
CA GLU A 27 -38.24 -34.12 -5.25
C GLU A 27 -36.94 -34.65 -5.83
N SER A 28 -35.79 -34.27 -5.29
CA SER A 28 -34.48 -34.74 -5.73
C SER A 28 -34.09 -36.15 -5.22
N VAL A 29 -34.98 -36.80 -4.49
CA VAL A 29 -34.78 -38.15 -3.90
C VAL A 29 -35.69 -39.14 -4.59
N VAL A 30 -35.27 -40.42 -4.64
CA VAL A 30 -36.10 -41.51 -5.19
C VAL A 30 -37.41 -41.65 -4.40
N ASP A 31 -38.48 -42.04 -5.09
CA ASP A 31 -39.84 -42.02 -4.55
C ASP A 31 -39.99 -42.81 -3.22
N SER A 32 -39.25 -43.92 -3.06
CA SER A 32 -39.28 -44.74 -1.85
C SER A 32 -38.68 -44.08 -0.61
N GLU A 33 -37.89 -43.03 -0.76
CA GLU A 33 -37.21 -42.29 0.33
C GLU A 33 -37.79 -40.87 0.53
N ARG A 34 -38.85 -40.52 -0.23
CA ARG A 34 -39.51 -39.23 -0.11
C ARG A 34 -40.34 -39.10 1.15
N MET A 35 -40.33 -37.91 1.73
CA MET A 35 -41.30 -37.53 2.75
C MET A 35 -42.68 -37.36 2.12
N THR A 36 -43.70 -37.65 2.91
CA THR A 36 -45.10 -37.37 2.55
C THR A 36 -45.38 -35.85 2.70
N GLU A 37 -46.42 -35.39 2.01
CA GLU A 37 -46.87 -33.99 2.11
C GLU A 37 -47.20 -33.59 3.56
N ALA A 38 -47.81 -34.54 4.33
CA ALA A 38 -48.09 -34.32 5.76
C ALA A 38 -46.82 -34.07 6.61
N GLN A 39 -45.72 -34.81 6.29
CA GLN A 39 -44.43 -34.60 6.97
C GLN A 39 -43.82 -33.27 6.63
N ILE A 40 -43.89 -32.84 5.36
CA ILE A 40 -43.37 -31.54 4.91
C ILE A 40 -44.13 -30.40 5.56
N ASN A 41 -45.47 -30.47 5.60
CA ASN A 41 -46.32 -29.47 6.25
C ASN A 41 -46.02 -29.38 7.75
N ALA A 42 -45.84 -30.51 8.44
CA ALA A 42 -45.47 -30.56 9.85
C ALA A 42 -44.11 -29.87 10.12
N ILE A 43 -43.14 -29.96 9.20
CA ILE A 43 -41.87 -29.18 9.32
C ILE A 43 -42.16 -27.68 9.30
N GLY A 44 -42.96 -27.20 8.33
CA GLY A 44 -43.32 -25.80 8.23
C GLY A 44 -44.03 -25.27 9.48
N GLU A 45 -44.97 -26.04 10.04
CA GLU A 45 -45.69 -25.70 11.28
C GLU A 45 -44.76 -25.65 12.50
N ASN A 46 -43.85 -26.61 12.64
CA ASN A 46 -42.90 -26.64 13.75
C ASN A 46 -41.89 -25.47 13.68
N VAL A 47 -41.44 -25.06 12.49
CA VAL A 47 -40.61 -23.87 12.32
C VAL A 47 -41.39 -22.62 12.70
N GLU A 48 -42.61 -22.48 12.23
CA GLU A 48 -43.48 -21.35 12.57
C GLU A 48 -43.73 -21.25 14.09
N LYS A 49 -44.00 -22.39 14.74
CA LYS A 49 -44.17 -22.48 16.18
C LYS A 49 -42.89 -22.09 16.93
N ALA A 50 -41.75 -22.57 16.52
CA ALA A 50 -40.47 -22.23 17.12
C ALA A 50 -40.18 -20.72 17.00
N CYS A 51 -40.41 -20.15 15.83
CA CYS A 51 -40.25 -18.70 15.61
C CYS A 51 -41.22 -17.88 16.48
N ASN A 52 -42.45 -18.35 16.73
CA ASN A 52 -43.42 -17.66 17.60
C ASN A 52 -43.10 -17.80 19.10
N THR A 53 -42.38 -18.83 19.49
CA THR A 53 -42.06 -19.11 20.89
C THR A 53 -40.83 -18.36 21.36
N MET A 54 -39.97 -17.91 20.45
CA MET A 54 -38.75 -17.17 20.76
C MET A 54 -39.05 -15.68 20.98
N ASN A 55 -38.50 -15.07 22.05
CA ASN A 55 -38.67 -13.64 22.38
C ASN A 55 -37.80 -12.71 21.49
N ARG A 56 -37.28 -13.20 20.36
CA ARG A 56 -36.49 -12.43 19.40
C ARG A 56 -36.75 -12.88 17.97
N ALA A 57 -36.43 -12.04 17.01
CA ALA A 57 -36.40 -12.43 15.60
C ALA A 57 -35.26 -13.43 15.37
N LEU A 58 -35.55 -14.56 14.68
CA LEU A 58 -34.56 -15.52 14.28
C LEU A 58 -33.89 -15.10 12.96
N THR A 59 -32.62 -15.42 12.83
CA THR A 59 -31.90 -15.27 11.56
C THR A 59 -32.31 -16.37 10.57
N VAL A 60 -32.12 -16.10 9.26
CA VAL A 60 -32.35 -17.11 8.22
C VAL A 60 -31.49 -18.36 8.45
N GLU A 61 -30.29 -18.22 8.99
CA GLU A 61 -29.40 -19.36 9.27
C GLU A 61 -29.97 -20.24 10.40
N GLU A 62 -30.41 -19.64 11.49
CA GLU A 62 -31.06 -20.37 12.61
C GLU A 62 -32.32 -21.12 12.15
N ILE A 63 -33.10 -20.50 11.26
CA ILE A 63 -34.29 -21.16 10.67
C ILE A 63 -33.86 -22.35 9.80
N GLN A 64 -32.81 -22.22 9.00
CA GLN A 64 -32.31 -23.32 8.16
C GLN A 64 -31.77 -24.49 9.00
N ASP A 65 -31.05 -24.19 10.09
CA ASP A 65 -30.57 -25.21 11.03
C ASP A 65 -31.75 -25.95 11.69
N LEU A 66 -32.80 -25.23 12.03
CA LEU A 66 -34.02 -25.80 12.56
C LEU A 66 -34.71 -26.72 11.53
N VAL A 67 -34.81 -26.32 10.27
CA VAL A 67 -35.39 -27.13 9.19
C VAL A 67 -34.57 -28.41 8.99
N GLU A 68 -33.24 -28.34 8.97
CA GLU A 68 -32.36 -29.50 8.87
C GLU A 68 -32.60 -30.51 9.97
N ASN A 69 -32.67 -30.04 11.21
CA ASN A 69 -32.96 -30.89 12.38
C ASN A 69 -34.35 -31.50 12.31
N LEU A 70 -35.35 -30.79 11.85
CA LEU A 70 -36.71 -31.30 11.71
C LEU A 70 -36.83 -32.34 10.63
N ILE A 71 -36.12 -32.20 9.48
CA ILE A 71 -36.06 -33.24 8.43
C ILE A 71 -35.39 -34.53 8.97
N MET A 72 -34.27 -34.38 9.71
CA MET A 72 -33.57 -35.49 10.35
C MET A 72 -34.48 -36.21 11.37
N ASN A 73 -35.24 -35.46 12.15
CA ASN A 73 -36.20 -36.04 13.14
C ASN A 73 -37.32 -36.85 12.47
N GLN A 74 -37.68 -36.55 11.21
CA GLN A 74 -38.59 -37.35 10.40
C GLN A 74 -37.94 -38.62 9.86
N ARG A 75 -36.65 -38.89 10.18
CA ARG A 75 -35.82 -39.98 9.68
C ARG A 75 -35.63 -39.95 8.15
N ALA A 76 -35.88 -38.82 7.49
CA ALA A 76 -35.70 -38.61 6.05
C ALA A 76 -34.24 -38.19 5.75
N TYR A 77 -33.29 -39.07 6.08
CA TYR A 77 -31.85 -38.74 6.04
C TYR A 77 -31.33 -38.39 4.64
N THR A 78 -31.84 -39.02 3.59
CA THR A 78 -31.45 -38.67 2.22
C THR A 78 -31.94 -37.30 1.80
N VAL A 79 -33.17 -36.94 2.20
CA VAL A 79 -33.73 -35.60 1.97
C VAL A 79 -32.94 -34.56 2.77
N ALA A 80 -32.61 -34.85 4.04
CA ALA A 80 -31.77 -33.96 4.85
C ALA A 80 -30.41 -33.71 4.20
N ARG A 81 -29.74 -34.76 3.73
CA ARG A 81 -28.45 -34.68 3.01
C ARG A 81 -28.56 -33.80 1.76
N ASN A 82 -29.61 -33.96 0.97
CA ASN A 82 -29.83 -33.17 -0.22
C ASN A 82 -30.12 -31.68 0.11
N TYR A 83 -30.90 -31.45 1.16
CA TYR A 83 -31.18 -30.11 1.66
C TYR A 83 -29.91 -29.39 2.14
N ILE A 84 -29.08 -30.05 2.96
CA ILE A 84 -27.79 -29.52 3.45
C ILE A 84 -26.83 -29.28 2.28
N THR A 85 -26.74 -30.24 1.34
CA THR A 85 -25.88 -30.10 0.16
C THR A 85 -26.33 -28.93 -0.72
N TYR A 86 -27.64 -28.79 -0.93
CA TYR A 86 -28.18 -27.65 -1.68
C TYR A 86 -27.93 -26.33 -0.98
N ARG A 87 -28.15 -26.25 0.35
CA ARG A 87 -27.83 -25.08 1.17
C ARG A 87 -26.35 -24.70 1.04
N TYR A 88 -25.45 -25.68 1.17
CA TYR A 88 -24.02 -25.49 1.04
C TYR A 88 -23.61 -25.02 -0.36
N LYS A 89 -24.12 -25.65 -1.41
CA LYS A 89 -23.89 -25.20 -2.80
C LYS A 89 -24.37 -23.77 -3.02
N ARG A 90 -25.56 -23.42 -2.50
CA ARG A 90 -26.09 -22.05 -2.57
C ARG A 90 -25.24 -21.03 -1.78
N ALA A 91 -24.69 -21.43 -0.65
CA ALA A 91 -23.77 -20.60 0.12
C ALA A 91 -22.45 -20.39 -0.63
N LEU A 92 -21.90 -21.45 -1.23
CA LEU A 92 -20.74 -21.39 -2.12
C LEU A 92 -20.98 -20.48 -3.33
N VAL A 93 -22.09 -20.68 -4.07
CA VAL A 93 -22.47 -19.86 -5.22
C VAL A 93 -22.63 -18.38 -4.85
N ARG A 94 -23.14 -18.07 -3.66
CA ARG A 94 -23.24 -16.68 -3.18
C ARG A 94 -21.87 -16.09 -2.81
N LYS A 95 -20.97 -16.91 -2.24
CA LYS A 95 -19.59 -16.48 -1.95
C LYS A 95 -18.75 -16.32 -3.24
N THR A 96 -18.94 -17.19 -4.22
CA THR A 96 -18.28 -17.08 -5.54
C THR A 96 -18.90 -15.97 -6.39
N ASN A 97 -20.21 -15.76 -6.35
CA ASN A 97 -20.86 -14.68 -7.12
C ASN A 97 -20.40 -13.27 -6.72
N SER A 98 -19.94 -13.03 -5.47
CA SER A 98 -19.42 -11.72 -5.11
C SER A 98 -18.08 -11.41 -5.79
N THR A 99 -17.18 -12.38 -5.86
CA THR A 99 -15.87 -12.23 -6.52
C THR A 99 -16.02 -12.23 -8.04
N ASP A 100 -16.83 -13.12 -8.59
CA ASP A 100 -17.12 -13.17 -10.03
C ASP A 100 -17.83 -11.89 -10.50
N ASP A 101 -18.78 -11.37 -9.73
CA ASP A 101 -19.49 -10.13 -10.07
C ASP A 101 -18.55 -8.91 -10.03
N GLN A 102 -17.67 -8.85 -9.05
CA GLN A 102 -16.63 -7.81 -8.99
C GLN A 102 -15.69 -7.90 -10.20
N ILE A 103 -15.22 -9.09 -10.56
CA ILE A 103 -14.39 -9.30 -11.74
C ILE A 103 -15.15 -8.89 -13.03
N LEU A 104 -16.41 -9.28 -13.18
CA LEU A 104 -17.21 -8.93 -14.36
C LEU A 104 -17.49 -7.42 -14.45
N THR A 105 -17.74 -6.75 -13.33
CA THR A 105 -17.93 -5.29 -13.29
C THR A 105 -16.63 -4.53 -13.58
N LEU A 106 -15.48 -5.06 -13.16
CA LEU A 106 -14.15 -4.55 -13.54
C LEU A 106 -13.94 -4.66 -15.05
N LEU A 107 -14.18 -5.83 -15.64
CA LEU A 107 -14.03 -6.06 -17.08
C LEU A 107 -14.98 -5.19 -17.92
N ALA A 108 -16.18 -4.96 -17.41
CA ALA A 108 -17.17 -4.07 -18.05
C ALA A 108 -16.87 -2.58 -17.84
N CYS A 109 -15.80 -2.22 -17.13
CA CYS A 109 -15.47 -0.83 -16.72
C CYS A 109 -16.63 -0.13 -15.98
N LYS A 110 -17.43 -0.88 -15.23
CA LYS A 110 -18.60 -0.39 -14.47
C LYS A 110 -18.34 -0.24 -12.98
N ASN A 111 -17.15 -0.62 -12.49
CA ASN A 111 -16.79 -0.46 -11.10
C ASN A 111 -16.37 0.99 -10.85
N GLU A 112 -17.30 1.81 -10.32
CA GLU A 112 -17.06 3.24 -10.04
C GLU A 112 -16.05 3.45 -8.90
N GLU A 113 -15.99 2.52 -7.96
CA GLU A 113 -15.07 2.56 -6.84
C GLU A 113 -13.62 2.48 -7.31
N VAL A 114 -13.30 1.47 -8.12
CA VAL A 114 -11.98 1.30 -8.71
C VAL A 114 -11.58 2.49 -9.58
N LYS A 115 -12.55 3.16 -10.24
CA LYS A 115 -12.28 4.38 -11.00
C LYS A 115 -11.85 5.57 -10.12
N GLN A 116 -12.28 5.61 -8.87
CA GLN A 116 -12.00 6.70 -7.93
C GLN A 116 -10.83 6.41 -6.98
N GLU A 117 -10.51 5.14 -6.76
CA GLU A 117 -9.62 4.67 -5.69
C GLU A 117 -8.18 5.14 -5.86
N ASN A 118 -7.69 5.24 -7.09
CA ASN A 118 -6.23 5.39 -7.25
C ASN A 118 -5.83 6.24 -8.46
N SER A 119 -5.25 7.41 -8.19
CA SER A 119 -4.76 8.33 -9.24
C SER A 119 -3.58 7.79 -10.06
N ASN A 120 -2.93 6.71 -9.63
CA ASN A 120 -1.78 6.11 -10.31
C ASN A 120 -2.10 4.80 -11.07
N LYS A 121 -3.37 4.37 -11.07
CA LYS A 121 -3.86 3.24 -11.87
C LYS A 121 -5.02 3.68 -12.76
N ASN A 122 -5.01 3.28 -14.03
CA ASN A 122 -6.14 3.51 -14.94
C ASN A 122 -6.91 2.20 -15.18
N PRO A 123 -8.09 2.01 -14.58
CA PRO A 123 -8.85 0.76 -14.64
C PRO A 123 -9.38 0.40 -16.02
N THR A 124 -9.30 1.29 -17.02
CA THR A 124 -9.68 0.99 -18.40
C THR A 124 -8.59 0.31 -19.21
N VAL A 125 -7.35 0.34 -18.72
CA VAL A 125 -6.18 -0.29 -19.38
C VAL A 125 -6.15 -1.78 -19.07
N SER A 126 -6.04 -2.63 -20.10
CA SER A 126 -6.14 -4.09 -19.97
C SER A 126 -5.12 -4.71 -19.00
N SER A 127 -3.88 -4.20 -18.95
CA SER A 127 -2.86 -4.67 -18.00
C SER A 127 -3.23 -4.34 -16.54
N VAL A 128 -3.83 -3.18 -16.33
CA VAL A 128 -4.32 -2.73 -15.01
C VAL A 128 -5.53 -3.57 -14.58
N GLN A 129 -6.48 -3.85 -15.51
CA GLN A 129 -7.61 -4.74 -15.22
C GLN A 129 -7.15 -6.12 -14.79
N ARG A 130 -6.08 -6.65 -15.42
CA ARG A 130 -5.50 -7.95 -15.04
C ARG A 130 -4.96 -7.93 -13.61
N ASP A 131 -4.32 -6.86 -13.19
CA ASP A 131 -3.82 -6.70 -11.82
C ASP A 131 -4.99 -6.61 -10.82
N TYR A 132 -6.03 -5.84 -11.12
CA TYR A 132 -7.24 -5.79 -10.29
C TYR A 132 -7.93 -7.15 -10.16
N MET A 133 -8.02 -7.92 -11.25
CA MET A 133 -8.58 -9.28 -11.19
C MET A 133 -7.74 -10.18 -10.27
N ALA A 134 -6.42 -10.11 -10.35
CA ALA A 134 -5.53 -10.84 -9.45
C ALA A 134 -5.73 -10.39 -7.99
N GLY A 135 -5.93 -9.10 -7.76
CA GLY A 135 -6.25 -8.53 -6.45
C GLY A 135 -7.57 -9.10 -5.88
N GLU A 136 -8.65 -9.14 -6.66
CA GLU A 136 -9.93 -9.70 -6.21
C GLU A 136 -9.83 -11.20 -5.86
N VAL A 137 -9.10 -11.98 -6.65
CA VAL A 137 -8.81 -13.39 -6.32
C VAL A 137 -7.99 -13.49 -5.05
N SER A 138 -6.99 -12.64 -4.86
CA SER A 138 -6.15 -12.59 -3.66
C SER A 138 -6.96 -12.21 -2.41
N LYS A 139 -7.85 -11.22 -2.49
CA LYS A 139 -8.79 -10.85 -1.42
C LYS A 139 -9.65 -12.03 -0.98
N ASP A 140 -10.25 -12.73 -1.95
CA ASP A 140 -11.10 -13.88 -1.67
C ASP A 140 -10.33 -15.03 -0.98
N ILE A 141 -9.12 -15.34 -1.47
CA ILE A 141 -8.24 -16.34 -0.84
C ILE A 141 -7.84 -15.88 0.56
N THR A 142 -7.49 -14.63 0.74
CA THR A 142 -7.11 -14.03 2.03
C THR A 142 -8.22 -14.19 3.05
N LYS A 143 -9.45 -13.84 2.70
CA LYS A 143 -10.62 -13.91 3.59
C LYS A 143 -11.03 -15.35 3.91
N ARG A 144 -10.92 -16.27 2.96
CA ARG A 144 -11.38 -17.66 3.15
C ARG A 144 -10.38 -18.58 3.81
N PHE A 145 -9.08 -18.36 3.60
CA PHE A 145 -8.05 -19.34 3.95
C PHE A 145 -6.87 -18.80 4.78
N LEU A 146 -6.54 -17.52 4.67
CA LEU A 146 -5.29 -17.01 5.20
C LEU A 146 -5.45 -16.21 6.49
N LEU A 147 -6.58 -15.55 6.69
CA LEU A 147 -6.88 -14.80 7.92
C LEU A 147 -7.78 -15.60 8.87
N PRO A 148 -7.61 -15.44 10.19
CA PRO A 148 -8.58 -15.93 11.16
C PRO A 148 -9.97 -15.33 10.90
N GLN A 149 -11.01 -16.15 11.06
CA GLN A 149 -12.39 -15.79 10.70
C GLN A 149 -12.90 -14.57 11.49
N ASP A 150 -12.56 -14.43 12.74
CA ASP A 150 -12.94 -13.28 13.57
C ASP A 150 -12.31 -11.96 13.13
N ILE A 151 -11.09 -12.00 12.57
CA ILE A 151 -10.44 -10.83 11.95
C ILE A 151 -11.15 -10.45 10.65
N VAL A 152 -11.55 -11.44 9.85
CA VAL A 152 -12.32 -11.21 8.62
C VAL A 152 -13.67 -10.57 8.95
N GLU A 153 -14.38 -11.12 9.94
CA GLU A 153 -15.68 -10.58 10.39
C GLU A 153 -15.55 -9.15 10.94
N ALA A 154 -14.52 -8.88 11.75
CA ALA A 154 -14.26 -7.54 12.28
C ALA A 154 -13.94 -6.52 11.18
N HIS A 155 -13.22 -6.96 10.12
CA HIS A 155 -12.95 -6.13 8.95
C HIS A 155 -14.23 -5.86 8.13
N GLU A 156 -15.02 -6.89 7.84
CA GLU A 156 -16.26 -6.77 7.08
C GLU A 156 -17.36 -5.94 7.81
N GLN A 157 -17.33 -5.94 9.14
CA GLN A 157 -18.21 -5.12 9.98
C GLN A 157 -17.69 -3.68 10.16
N GLY A 158 -16.50 -3.35 9.68
CA GLY A 158 -15.89 -2.03 9.83
C GLY A 158 -15.37 -1.72 11.24
N ILE A 159 -15.25 -2.73 12.10
CA ILE A 159 -14.69 -2.61 13.45
C ILE A 159 -13.20 -2.28 13.39
N ILE A 160 -12.49 -2.98 12.51
CA ILE A 160 -11.11 -2.71 12.10
C ILE A 160 -11.01 -2.65 10.59
N HIS A 161 -9.95 -2.04 10.07
CA HIS A 161 -9.64 -2.12 8.64
C HIS A 161 -8.31 -2.83 8.42
N PHE A 162 -8.35 -3.99 7.79
CA PHE A 162 -7.17 -4.74 7.35
C PHE A 162 -6.78 -4.25 5.95
N HIS A 163 -5.82 -3.31 5.89
CA HIS A 163 -5.40 -2.69 4.62
C HIS A 163 -4.84 -3.70 3.63
N ASP A 164 -4.99 -3.43 2.34
CA ASP A 164 -4.31 -4.14 1.24
C ASP A 164 -4.44 -5.67 1.35
N SER A 165 -5.65 -6.16 1.60
CA SER A 165 -5.95 -7.59 1.66
C SER A 165 -5.76 -8.30 0.32
N ASP A 166 -5.79 -7.55 -0.78
CA ASP A 166 -5.51 -7.96 -2.15
C ASP A 166 -4.03 -8.33 -2.40
N TYR A 167 -3.10 -7.87 -1.56
CA TYR A 167 -1.67 -8.22 -1.62
C TYR A 167 -1.23 -9.18 -0.52
N PHE A 168 -2.12 -9.52 0.43
CA PHE A 168 -1.76 -10.33 1.59
C PHE A 168 -1.40 -11.78 1.24
N ALA A 169 -1.99 -12.34 0.19
CA ALA A 169 -1.68 -13.70 -0.26
C ALA A 169 -0.23 -13.86 -0.72
N GLN A 170 0.38 -12.80 -1.26
CA GLN A 170 1.77 -12.74 -1.66
C GLN A 170 2.69 -12.40 -0.46
N HIS A 171 3.98 -12.74 -0.57
CA HIS A 171 5.00 -12.40 0.42
C HIS A 171 5.55 -10.98 0.17
N MET A 172 4.66 -10.00 0.16
CA MET A 172 4.96 -8.58 -0.11
C MET A 172 4.83 -7.76 1.17
N HIS A 173 5.69 -6.76 1.32
CA HIS A 173 5.59 -5.76 2.38
C HIS A 173 4.96 -4.46 1.86
N ASN A 174 4.60 -3.57 2.79
CA ASN A 174 3.95 -2.31 2.45
C ASN A 174 4.96 -1.28 1.90
N CYS A 175 5.40 -0.35 2.71
CA CYS A 175 6.25 0.78 2.32
C CYS A 175 7.71 0.56 2.72
N CYS A 176 8.63 1.27 2.05
CA CYS A 176 10.05 1.20 2.41
C CYS A 176 10.78 2.55 2.26
N LEU A 177 11.91 2.65 2.96
CA LEU A 177 12.93 3.67 2.79
C LEU A 177 14.09 3.05 2.00
N VAL A 178 14.19 3.37 0.73
CA VAL A 178 15.15 2.73 -0.18
C VAL A 178 16.58 3.19 0.14
N ASN A 179 17.49 2.24 0.30
CA ASN A 179 18.91 2.53 0.41
C ASN A 179 19.54 2.71 -0.97
N LEU A 180 19.15 3.81 -1.63
CA LEU A 180 19.65 4.13 -2.95
C LEU A 180 21.17 4.40 -2.95
N GLU A 181 21.73 4.87 -1.83
CA GLU A 181 23.17 5.05 -1.68
C GLU A 181 23.89 3.72 -1.86
N ASP A 182 23.48 2.67 -1.13
CA ASP A 182 24.10 1.35 -1.26
C ASP A 182 23.98 0.78 -2.67
N MET A 183 22.81 0.91 -3.30
CA MET A 183 22.58 0.44 -4.65
C MET A 183 23.50 1.12 -5.68
N LEU A 184 23.68 2.44 -5.56
CA LEU A 184 24.49 3.23 -6.48
C LEU A 184 26.01 3.09 -6.22
N GLN A 185 26.43 2.95 -4.95
CA GLN A 185 27.86 2.86 -4.61
C GLN A 185 28.42 1.46 -4.83
N ASN A 186 27.63 0.41 -4.55
CA ASN A 186 28.07 -0.98 -4.57
C ASN A 186 27.52 -1.78 -5.75
N GLY A 187 26.73 -1.12 -6.62
CA GLY A 187 26.01 -1.77 -7.70
C GLY A 187 24.74 -2.48 -7.25
N THR A 188 23.90 -2.79 -8.19
CA THR A 188 22.61 -3.49 -7.99
C THR A 188 22.31 -4.41 -9.17
N VAL A 189 21.25 -5.21 -9.08
CA VAL A 189 20.79 -6.04 -10.21
C VAL A 189 19.36 -5.67 -10.54
N ILE A 190 19.10 -5.37 -11.80
CA ILE A 190 17.78 -5.06 -12.35
C ILE A 190 17.50 -6.06 -13.47
N SER A 191 16.40 -6.82 -13.35
CA SER A 191 16.01 -7.83 -14.33
C SER A 191 17.19 -8.75 -14.74
N GLU A 192 17.87 -9.33 -13.73
CA GLU A 192 19.02 -10.24 -13.89
C GLU A 192 20.29 -9.61 -14.50
N THR A 193 20.26 -8.29 -14.74
CA THR A 193 21.40 -7.56 -15.29
C THR A 193 22.14 -6.82 -14.18
N MET A 194 23.46 -7.06 -14.07
CA MET A 194 24.32 -6.33 -13.13
C MET A 194 24.47 -4.88 -13.57
N ILE A 195 24.23 -3.97 -12.68
CA ILE A 195 24.37 -2.53 -12.86
C ILE A 195 25.48 -2.04 -11.96
N ASP A 196 26.59 -1.63 -12.58
CA ASP A 196 27.74 -1.10 -11.87
C ASP A 196 27.51 0.32 -11.33
N LYS A 197 28.41 0.77 -10.46
CA LYS A 197 28.46 2.14 -9.96
C LYS A 197 28.43 3.16 -11.09
N PRO A 198 27.50 4.14 -11.07
CA PRO A 198 27.38 5.15 -12.13
C PRO A 198 28.63 6.03 -12.24
N LYS A 199 28.98 6.41 -13.47
CA LYS A 199 30.11 7.26 -13.81
C LYS A 199 29.71 8.70 -14.18
N SER A 200 28.49 9.11 -13.87
CA SER A 200 27.96 10.46 -13.99
C SER A 200 26.66 10.63 -13.20
N PHE A 201 26.29 11.87 -12.93
CA PHE A 201 25.03 12.20 -12.26
C PHE A 201 23.81 11.77 -13.09
N GLU A 202 23.83 12.01 -14.41
CA GLU A 202 22.76 11.62 -15.33
C GLU A 202 22.56 10.08 -15.32
N THR A 203 23.65 9.32 -15.31
CA THR A 203 23.57 7.84 -15.20
C THR A 203 23.02 7.42 -13.84
N ALA A 204 23.42 8.09 -12.75
CA ALA A 204 22.87 7.81 -11.43
C ALA A 204 21.35 8.07 -11.36
N CYS A 205 20.88 9.16 -11.95
CA CYS A 205 19.45 9.46 -12.06
C CYS A 205 18.69 8.38 -12.86
N ASN A 206 19.25 7.91 -13.97
CA ASN A 206 18.64 6.85 -14.77
C ASN A 206 18.55 5.52 -14.01
N ILE A 207 19.64 5.10 -13.35
CA ILE A 207 19.64 3.88 -12.53
C ILE A 207 18.65 4.00 -11.37
N ALA A 208 18.59 5.17 -10.72
CA ALA A 208 17.65 5.42 -9.65
C ALA A 208 16.20 5.22 -10.10
N THR A 209 15.81 5.74 -11.26
CA THR A 209 14.44 5.60 -11.76
C THR A 209 14.09 4.16 -12.18
N GLN A 210 15.02 3.43 -12.76
CA GLN A 210 14.84 2.01 -13.05
C GLN A 210 14.70 1.19 -11.76
N SER A 211 15.52 1.47 -10.75
CA SER A 211 15.43 0.86 -9.42
C SER A 211 14.07 1.15 -8.77
N ILE A 212 13.60 2.40 -8.83
CA ILE A 212 12.27 2.81 -8.33
C ILE A 212 11.16 1.97 -8.97
N ALA A 213 11.17 1.80 -10.28
CA ALA A 213 10.16 1.02 -11.00
C ALA A 213 10.18 -0.47 -10.60
N GLN A 214 11.37 -1.06 -10.48
CA GLN A 214 11.52 -2.46 -10.09
C GLN A 214 11.14 -2.70 -8.61
N ILE A 215 11.49 -1.79 -7.71
CA ILE A 215 11.09 -1.83 -6.30
C ILE A 215 9.56 -1.72 -6.18
N ALA A 216 8.94 -0.78 -6.90
CA ALA A 216 7.49 -0.61 -6.93
C ALA A 216 6.74 -1.84 -7.47
N SER A 217 7.40 -2.67 -8.30
CA SER A 217 6.86 -3.95 -8.76
C SER A 217 6.97 -5.07 -7.73
N SER A 218 7.75 -4.88 -6.66
CA SER A 218 8.09 -5.90 -5.66
C SER A 218 7.45 -5.65 -4.28
N GLN A 219 6.71 -4.56 -4.13
CA GLN A 219 5.96 -4.17 -2.92
C GLN A 219 4.63 -3.53 -3.30
N TYR A 220 3.71 -3.37 -2.36
CA TYR A 220 2.40 -2.77 -2.66
C TYR A 220 2.25 -1.31 -2.17
N GLY A 221 3.07 -0.86 -1.23
CA GLY A 221 3.05 0.52 -0.74
C GLY A 221 4.04 1.45 -1.42
N GLY A 222 4.19 2.63 -0.85
CA GLY A 222 5.09 3.66 -1.35
C GLY A 222 6.55 3.44 -0.96
N GLN A 223 7.45 4.03 -1.73
CA GLN A 223 8.87 4.05 -1.45
C GLN A 223 9.36 5.50 -1.29
N SER A 224 10.30 5.70 -0.39
CA SER A 224 10.95 7.01 -0.21
C SER A 224 12.43 6.90 -0.58
N ILE A 225 12.91 7.88 -1.33
CA ILE A 225 14.32 8.06 -1.69
C ILE A 225 14.81 9.42 -1.21
N SER A 226 16.12 9.55 -0.96
CA SER A 226 16.75 10.83 -0.69
C SER A 226 17.54 11.33 -1.89
N LEU A 227 17.47 12.64 -2.16
CA LEU A 227 18.34 13.30 -3.14
C LEU A 227 19.80 13.35 -2.68
N ALA A 228 20.05 13.26 -1.38
CA ALA A 228 21.40 13.18 -0.82
C ALA A 228 22.21 12.01 -1.40
N HIS A 229 21.54 10.89 -1.71
CA HIS A 229 22.18 9.72 -2.31
C HIS A 229 22.67 9.94 -3.76
N LEU A 230 22.13 10.97 -4.44
CA LEU A 230 22.51 11.34 -5.80
C LEU A 230 23.62 12.41 -5.82
N ALA A 231 23.69 13.25 -4.79
CA ALA A 231 24.60 14.41 -4.74
C ALA A 231 26.08 14.05 -4.97
N PRO A 232 26.66 12.94 -4.45
CA PRO A 232 28.04 12.58 -4.70
C PRO A 232 28.39 12.40 -6.19
N PHE A 233 27.41 12.02 -7.01
CA PHE A 233 27.61 11.78 -8.44
C PHE A 233 27.73 13.07 -9.27
N VAL A 234 27.31 14.21 -8.71
CA VAL A 234 27.57 15.53 -9.33
C VAL A 234 29.08 15.79 -9.40
N ASN A 235 29.81 15.48 -8.32
CA ASN A 235 31.28 15.62 -8.36
C ASN A 235 31.93 14.64 -9.33
N VAL A 236 31.38 13.41 -9.49
CA VAL A 236 31.87 12.46 -10.51
C VAL A 236 31.73 13.07 -11.91
N SER A 237 30.61 13.71 -12.21
CA SER A 237 30.39 14.42 -13.47
C SER A 237 31.30 15.64 -13.61
N ARG A 238 31.49 16.41 -12.54
CA ARG A 238 32.40 17.57 -12.52
C ARG A 238 33.81 17.17 -12.93
N GLN A 239 34.36 16.10 -12.33
CA GLN A 239 35.69 15.59 -12.67
C GLN A 239 35.75 15.03 -14.10
N LYS A 240 34.69 14.40 -14.57
CA LYS A 240 34.58 13.95 -15.97
C LYS A 240 34.61 15.13 -16.93
N PHE A 241 33.81 16.19 -16.70
CA PHE A 241 33.77 17.36 -17.56
C PHE A 241 35.06 18.16 -17.54
N ARG A 242 35.72 18.30 -16.40
CA ARG A 242 37.05 18.94 -16.33
C ARG A 242 38.06 18.24 -17.28
N ARG A 243 38.13 16.90 -17.23
CA ARG A 243 39.00 16.11 -18.12
C ARG A 243 38.59 16.25 -19.58
N GLN A 244 37.30 16.23 -19.88
CA GLN A 244 36.83 16.38 -21.27
C GLN A 244 37.13 17.77 -21.84
N VAL A 245 36.87 18.84 -21.07
CA VAL A 245 37.17 20.20 -21.49
C VAL A 245 38.65 20.38 -21.75
N ALA A 246 39.52 19.93 -20.84
CA ALA A 246 40.96 20.00 -21.04
C ALA A 246 41.41 19.29 -22.34
N ALA A 247 40.94 18.05 -22.55
CA ALA A 247 41.28 17.28 -23.74
C ALA A 247 40.73 17.87 -25.04
N GLU A 248 39.53 18.44 -25.05
CA GLU A 248 38.92 19.11 -26.19
C GLU A 248 39.71 20.35 -26.62
N PHE A 249 40.16 21.17 -25.67
CA PHE A 249 40.94 22.36 -25.96
C PHE A 249 42.38 22.04 -26.37
N GLU A 250 42.99 21.04 -25.72
CA GLU A 250 44.29 20.52 -26.14
C GLU A 250 44.25 20.02 -27.59
N ALA A 251 43.23 19.22 -27.96
CA ALA A 251 43.02 18.73 -29.32
C ALA A 251 42.76 19.87 -30.33
N ALA A 252 42.18 20.98 -29.89
CA ALA A 252 41.97 22.18 -30.71
C ALA A 252 43.19 23.09 -30.79
N GLY A 253 44.30 22.73 -30.14
CA GLY A 253 45.51 23.55 -30.09
C GLY A 253 45.35 24.84 -29.27
N LEU A 254 44.42 24.87 -28.34
CA LEU A 254 44.13 26.02 -27.46
C LEU A 254 44.56 25.71 -26.03
N GLU A 255 45.27 26.64 -25.41
CA GLU A 255 45.62 26.53 -23.99
C GLU A 255 44.55 27.22 -23.12
N LEU A 256 44.05 26.51 -22.11
CA LEU A 256 43.17 27.06 -21.05
C LEU A 256 43.88 27.01 -19.70
N ILE A 257 43.71 28.08 -18.92
CA ILE A 257 44.06 28.03 -17.51
C ILE A 257 43.02 27.19 -16.73
N GLU A 258 43.44 26.64 -15.61
CA GLU A 258 42.57 25.75 -14.77
C GLU A 258 41.25 26.41 -14.40
N GLU A 259 41.25 27.72 -14.11
CA GLU A 259 40.04 28.46 -13.80
C GLU A 259 39.00 28.45 -14.93
N GLN A 260 39.45 28.58 -16.18
CA GLN A 260 38.60 28.51 -17.38
C GLN A 260 38.04 27.12 -17.59
N ILE A 261 38.86 26.06 -17.40
CA ILE A 261 38.41 24.67 -17.44
C ILE A 261 37.31 24.43 -16.40
N ASN A 262 37.53 24.87 -15.16
CA ASN A 262 36.57 24.74 -14.08
C ASN A 262 35.25 25.46 -14.40
N LYS A 263 35.31 26.69 -14.92
CA LYS A 263 34.14 27.46 -15.29
C LYS A 263 33.29 26.80 -16.37
N VAL A 264 33.93 26.27 -17.41
CA VAL A 264 33.23 25.53 -18.47
C VAL A 264 32.67 24.21 -17.96
N ALA A 265 33.39 23.49 -17.10
CA ALA A 265 32.93 22.26 -16.49
C ALA A 265 31.69 22.52 -15.61
N GLU A 266 31.66 23.58 -14.81
CA GLU A 266 30.50 23.93 -13.98
C GLU A 266 29.25 24.29 -14.81
N ILE A 267 29.40 24.92 -15.96
CA ILE A 267 28.29 25.15 -16.90
C ILE A 267 27.69 23.79 -17.34
N ARG A 268 28.56 22.83 -17.70
CA ARG A 268 28.12 21.48 -18.11
C ARG A 268 27.48 20.71 -16.95
N VAL A 269 28.02 20.85 -15.73
CA VAL A 269 27.43 20.23 -14.51
C VAL A 269 26.02 20.75 -14.27
N LYS A 270 25.80 22.06 -14.35
CA LYS A 270 24.46 22.64 -14.17
C LYS A 270 23.46 22.14 -15.21
N ASP A 271 23.90 22.03 -16.46
CA ASP A 271 23.06 21.47 -17.53
C ASP A 271 22.76 19.98 -17.31
N GLU A 272 23.74 19.20 -16.82
CA GLU A 272 23.54 17.79 -16.50
C GLU A 272 22.59 17.61 -15.30
N ILE A 273 22.69 18.45 -14.25
CA ILE A 273 21.73 18.44 -13.12
C ILE A 273 20.31 18.66 -13.65
N LYS A 274 20.13 19.67 -14.51
CA LYS A 274 18.83 19.96 -15.12
C LYS A 274 18.26 18.75 -15.87
N ARG A 275 19.07 18.11 -16.71
CA ARG A 275 18.66 16.93 -17.49
C ARG A 275 18.38 15.71 -16.60
N GLY A 276 19.23 15.45 -15.60
CA GLY A 276 19.06 14.34 -14.67
C GLY A 276 17.78 14.48 -13.83
N VAL A 277 17.50 15.67 -13.31
CA VAL A 277 16.26 15.95 -12.57
C VAL A 277 15.04 15.82 -13.49
N GLN A 278 15.11 16.34 -14.71
CA GLN A 278 14.05 16.19 -15.70
C GLN A 278 13.78 14.71 -16.01
N MET A 279 14.84 13.91 -16.16
CA MET A 279 14.75 12.46 -16.38
C MET A 279 14.00 11.78 -15.23
N ILE A 280 14.36 12.06 -13.96
CA ILE A 280 13.65 11.51 -12.80
C ILE A 280 12.17 11.88 -12.85
N GLN A 281 11.85 13.16 -13.05
CA GLN A 281 10.47 13.62 -13.07
C GLN A 281 9.64 12.93 -14.16
N TYR A 282 10.15 12.84 -15.39
CA TYR A 282 9.39 12.23 -16.49
C TYR A 282 9.35 10.71 -16.38
N GLN A 283 10.43 10.05 -16.02
CA GLN A 283 10.45 8.58 -15.92
C GLN A 283 9.53 8.08 -14.79
N VAL A 284 9.50 8.74 -13.63
CA VAL A 284 8.59 8.36 -12.53
C VAL A 284 7.11 8.43 -12.97
N ILE A 285 6.77 9.35 -13.86
CA ILE A 285 5.38 9.53 -14.34
C ILE A 285 5.06 8.56 -15.48
N THR A 286 6.03 8.30 -16.35
CA THR A 286 5.81 7.54 -17.61
C THR A 286 6.13 6.05 -17.49
N LEU A 287 6.96 5.65 -16.50
CA LEU A 287 7.22 4.25 -16.22
C LEU A 287 5.99 3.60 -15.58
N MET A 288 5.61 2.46 -16.12
CA MET A 288 4.56 1.63 -15.58
C MET A 288 5.20 0.39 -14.93
N THR A 289 4.84 0.10 -13.70
CA THR A 289 5.27 -1.11 -13.00
C THR A 289 4.59 -2.34 -13.59
N THR A 290 5.03 -3.53 -13.20
CA THR A 290 4.37 -4.79 -13.59
C THR A 290 2.90 -4.85 -13.14
N ASN A 291 2.53 -4.09 -12.10
CA ASN A 291 1.17 -3.98 -11.58
C ASN A 291 0.33 -2.93 -12.32
N GLY A 292 0.84 -2.38 -13.42
CA GLY A 292 0.11 -1.41 -14.25
C GLY A 292 -0.09 -0.04 -13.59
N GLN A 293 0.72 0.33 -12.60
CA GLN A 293 0.64 1.63 -11.90
C GLN A 293 1.92 2.44 -12.08
N ALA A 294 1.82 3.76 -11.99
CA ALA A 294 2.99 4.62 -11.81
C ALA A 294 3.63 4.37 -10.44
N PRO A 295 4.96 4.38 -10.31
CA PRO A 295 5.62 4.18 -9.02
C PRO A 295 5.16 5.19 -7.97
N PHE A 296 4.67 4.70 -6.83
CA PHE A 296 4.36 5.55 -5.67
C PHE A 296 5.66 5.90 -4.95
N VAL A 297 6.28 7.02 -5.32
CA VAL A 297 7.57 7.46 -4.80
C VAL A 297 7.47 8.81 -4.11
N THR A 298 8.19 8.94 -3.00
CA THR A 298 8.41 10.18 -2.24
C THR A 298 9.89 10.54 -2.33
N VAL A 299 10.17 11.79 -2.63
CA VAL A 299 11.53 12.36 -2.70
C VAL A 299 11.76 13.24 -1.48
N PHE A 300 12.78 12.92 -0.73
CA PHE A 300 13.21 13.64 0.48
C PHE A 300 14.31 14.63 0.13
N MET A 301 14.12 15.88 0.55
CA MET A 301 14.99 17.02 0.28
C MET A 301 15.45 17.59 1.63
N TYR A 302 16.62 17.16 2.07
CA TYR A 302 17.20 17.51 3.36
C TYR A 302 18.68 17.88 3.18
N ILE A 303 19.04 19.14 3.44
CA ILE A 303 20.37 19.68 3.18
C ILE A 303 21.40 19.12 4.16
N ASP A 304 21.07 19.03 5.45
CA ASP A 304 21.96 18.53 6.50
C ASP A 304 22.16 17.01 6.47
N GLU A 305 21.56 16.30 5.49
CA GLU A 305 21.79 14.87 5.29
C GLU A 305 23.19 14.56 4.75
N VAL A 306 23.88 15.56 4.19
CA VAL A 306 25.25 15.44 3.71
C VAL A 306 26.18 16.41 4.45
N PRO A 307 27.47 16.07 4.60
CA PRO A 307 28.42 16.94 5.26
C PRO A 307 28.57 18.30 4.52
N GLU A 308 29.02 19.32 5.26
CA GLU A 308 29.32 20.62 4.70
C GLU A 308 30.36 20.54 3.58
N GLY A 309 30.31 21.51 2.66
CA GLY A 309 31.21 21.64 1.53
C GLY A 309 30.52 21.41 0.19
N GLN A 310 31.29 21.06 -0.82
CA GLN A 310 30.83 20.98 -2.20
C GLN A 310 29.64 20.02 -2.41
N VAL A 311 29.59 18.90 -1.69
CA VAL A 311 28.49 17.93 -1.82
C VAL A 311 27.17 18.52 -1.33
N ARG A 312 27.19 19.38 -0.30
CA ARG A 312 26.01 20.10 0.19
C ARG A 312 25.53 21.13 -0.80
N ASP A 313 26.44 21.87 -1.43
CA ASP A 313 26.11 22.80 -2.52
C ASP A 313 25.56 22.08 -3.75
N ASP A 314 26.10 20.92 -4.07
CA ASP A 314 25.61 20.07 -5.15
C ASP A 314 24.19 19.55 -4.85
N LEU A 315 23.91 19.13 -3.60
CA LEU A 315 22.57 18.74 -3.17
C LEU A 315 21.59 19.91 -3.24
N ALA A 316 22.02 21.11 -2.80
CA ALA A 316 21.22 22.33 -2.91
C ALA A 316 20.85 22.65 -4.37
N ALA A 317 21.79 22.49 -5.30
CA ALA A 317 21.54 22.68 -6.73
C ALA A 317 20.56 21.65 -7.31
N ILE A 318 20.60 20.39 -6.85
CA ILE A 318 19.62 19.36 -7.22
C ILE A 318 18.22 19.73 -6.69
N ILE A 319 18.12 20.09 -5.42
CA ILE A 319 16.85 20.51 -4.79
C ILE A 319 16.26 21.73 -5.51
N GLU A 320 17.08 22.73 -5.79
CA GLU A 320 16.68 23.93 -6.55
C GLU A 320 16.05 23.54 -7.90
N GLU A 321 16.70 22.66 -8.65
CA GLU A 321 16.21 22.23 -9.96
C GLU A 321 14.91 21.40 -9.84
N VAL A 322 14.80 20.51 -8.84
CA VAL A 322 13.57 19.75 -8.56
C VAL A 322 12.39 20.71 -8.31
N LEU A 323 12.59 21.73 -7.48
CA LEU A 323 11.55 22.72 -7.19
C LEU A 323 11.18 23.56 -8.42
N LYS A 324 12.17 24.01 -9.22
CA LYS A 324 11.93 24.74 -10.48
C LYS A 324 11.11 23.93 -11.46
N GLN A 325 11.45 22.67 -11.67
CA GLN A 325 10.72 21.79 -12.59
C GLN A 325 9.32 21.45 -12.06
N ARG A 326 9.16 21.30 -10.75
CA ARG A 326 7.84 21.12 -10.13
C ARG A 326 6.97 22.36 -10.31
N ILE A 327 7.51 23.57 -10.16
CA ILE A 327 6.80 24.84 -10.42
C ILE A 327 6.31 24.90 -11.87
N LEU A 328 7.14 24.48 -12.83
CA LEU A 328 6.75 24.37 -14.24
C LEU A 328 5.61 23.36 -14.43
N GLY A 329 5.72 22.19 -13.81
CA GLY A 329 4.81 21.06 -14.00
C GLY A 329 5.13 20.23 -15.24
N VAL A 330 4.23 19.32 -15.58
CA VAL A 330 4.35 18.46 -16.77
C VAL A 330 3.17 18.70 -17.71
N LYS A 331 3.39 18.59 -19.01
CA LYS A 331 2.31 18.69 -19.99
C LYS A 331 1.53 17.39 -20.04
N ASN A 332 0.21 17.51 -19.94
CA ASN A 332 -0.71 16.41 -20.26
C ASN A 332 -0.84 16.23 -21.79
N GLU A 333 -1.64 15.27 -22.22
CA GLU A 333 -1.93 15.00 -23.63
C GLU A 333 -2.54 16.19 -24.39
N GLN A 334 -3.20 17.10 -23.67
CA GLN A 334 -3.81 18.32 -24.22
C GLN A 334 -2.82 19.49 -24.27
N GLY A 335 -1.56 19.29 -23.86
CA GLY A 335 -0.53 20.32 -23.83
C GLY A 335 -0.61 21.30 -22.65
N ILE A 336 -1.48 21.04 -21.67
CA ILE A 336 -1.67 21.85 -20.48
C ILE A 336 -0.69 21.42 -19.40
N TYR A 337 -0.03 22.39 -18.74
CA TYR A 337 0.86 22.09 -17.61
C TYR A 337 0.07 21.78 -16.35
N ILE A 338 0.19 20.55 -15.86
CA ILE A 338 -0.46 20.04 -14.66
C ILE A 338 0.58 19.70 -13.57
N THR A 339 0.11 19.53 -12.34
CA THR A 339 0.92 18.97 -11.24
C THR A 339 0.85 17.45 -11.31
N PRO A 340 1.97 16.73 -11.51
CA PRO A 340 1.95 15.29 -11.48
C PRO A 340 1.71 14.77 -10.05
N ALA A 341 1.00 13.64 -9.93
CA ALA A 341 0.73 12.99 -8.65
C ALA A 341 2.03 12.53 -7.96
N PHE A 342 3.01 12.07 -8.73
CA PHE A 342 4.32 11.59 -8.28
C PHE A 342 5.46 12.24 -9.06
N PRO A 343 6.68 12.29 -8.47
CA PRO A 343 7.00 11.98 -7.07
C PRO A 343 6.34 12.95 -6.10
N LYS A 344 5.94 12.48 -4.91
CA LYS A 344 5.64 13.39 -3.80
C LYS A 344 6.93 14.00 -3.30
N LEU A 345 6.89 15.28 -2.90
CA LEU A 345 8.07 16.02 -2.45
C LEU A 345 7.94 16.33 -0.96
N ILE A 346 9.01 16.10 -0.21
CA ILE A 346 9.13 16.50 1.19
C ILE A 346 10.36 17.39 1.33
N TYR A 347 10.16 18.58 1.89
CA TYR A 347 11.21 19.55 2.14
C TYR A 347 11.41 19.72 3.65
N VAL A 348 12.66 19.59 4.10
CA VAL A 348 13.02 19.75 5.52
C VAL A 348 13.37 21.20 5.80
N LEU A 349 12.69 21.77 6.80
CA LEU A 349 13.01 23.08 7.36
C LEU A 349 14.05 22.88 8.45
N GLU A 350 15.22 23.43 8.25
CA GLU A 350 16.42 23.30 9.07
C GLU A 350 17.09 24.67 9.29
N GLU A 351 18.03 24.75 10.22
CA GLU A 351 18.66 26.03 10.60
C GLU A 351 19.28 26.75 9.40
N ASP A 352 19.95 26.01 8.51
CA ASP A 352 20.64 26.53 7.33
C ASP A 352 19.70 27.05 6.21
N ASN A 353 18.37 26.87 6.34
CA ASN A 353 17.43 27.28 5.30
C ASN A 353 16.18 28.04 5.80
N VAL A 354 15.99 28.22 7.12
CA VAL A 354 14.81 28.93 7.65
C VAL A 354 15.09 30.40 7.98
N GLU A 355 16.31 30.74 8.34
CA GLU A 355 16.67 32.10 8.65
C GLU A 355 17.00 32.89 7.37
N PRO A 356 16.53 34.13 7.22
CA PRO A 356 16.74 34.94 6.01
C PRO A 356 18.23 35.11 5.62
N ASP A 357 19.11 35.10 6.60
CA ASP A 357 20.56 35.27 6.41
C ASP A 357 21.28 33.92 6.12
N SER A 358 20.57 32.79 6.22
CA SER A 358 21.18 31.50 6.01
C SER A 358 21.49 31.22 4.54
N LYS A 359 22.53 30.42 4.31
CA LYS A 359 23.08 30.14 2.97
C LYS A 359 22.03 29.60 2.01
N TYR A 360 21.11 28.77 2.49
CA TYR A 360 20.15 28.05 1.66
C TYR A 360 18.71 28.58 1.81
N TYR A 361 18.49 29.76 2.42
CA TYR A 361 17.17 30.36 2.57
C TYR A 361 16.42 30.51 1.24
N TYR A 362 17.12 30.78 0.13
CA TYR A 362 16.55 30.89 -1.19
C TYR A 362 15.80 29.63 -1.64
N LEU A 363 16.20 28.45 -1.13
CA LEU A 363 15.48 27.19 -1.39
C LEU A 363 14.13 27.15 -0.69
N THR A 364 14.04 27.67 0.52
CA THR A 364 12.77 27.79 1.26
C THR A 364 11.83 28.77 0.58
N GLU A 365 12.33 29.91 0.08
CA GLU A 365 11.53 30.82 -0.75
C GLU A 365 11.03 30.13 -2.04
N LEU A 366 11.88 29.35 -2.68
CA LEU A 366 11.52 28.61 -3.88
C LEU A 366 10.50 27.49 -3.58
N ALA A 367 10.67 26.79 -2.45
CA ALA A 367 9.71 25.78 -1.97
C ALA A 367 8.35 26.44 -1.68
N ALA A 368 8.32 27.60 -1.03
CA ALA A 368 7.08 28.34 -0.79
C ALA A 368 6.39 28.77 -2.11
N LYS A 369 7.15 29.25 -3.10
CA LYS A 369 6.64 29.55 -4.45
C LYS A 369 6.07 28.30 -5.13
N CYS A 370 6.73 27.15 -4.95
CA CYS A 370 6.25 25.86 -5.45
C CYS A 370 4.93 25.48 -4.78
N THR A 371 4.84 25.59 -3.47
CA THR A 371 3.61 25.28 -2.71
C THR A 371 2.45 26.17 -3.13
N ALA A 372 2.68 27.48 -3.27
CA ALA A 372 1.65 28.43 -3.71
C ALA A 372 1.07 28.08 -5.09
N LYS A 373 1.87 27.47 -5.97
CA LYS A 373 1.44 27.13 -7.34
C LYS A 373 0.98 25.67 -7.51
N ARG A 374 1.57 24.74 -6.75
CA ARG A 374 1.45 23.29 -6.98
C ARG A 374 0.98 22.50 -5.77
N LEU A 375 0.78 23.13 -4.60
CA LEU A 375 0.39 22.51 -3.33
C LEU A 375 1.41 21.48 -2.80
N VAL A 376 2.64 21.56 -3.24
CA VAL A 376 3.79 20.74 -2.81
C VAL A 376 5.05 21.61 -2.81
N PRO A 377 6.08 21.28 -2.01
CA PRO A 377 6.28 20.10 -1.16
C PRO A 377 5.50 20.12 0.14
N ASP A 378 5.43 18.97 0.84
CA ASP A 378 5.12 18.91 2.26
C ASP A 378 6.36 19.30 3.06
N TYR A 379 6.17 19.86 4.25
CA TYR A 379 7.26 20.37 5.09
C TYR A 379 7.44 19.51 6.34
N ILE A 380 8.70 19.26 6.70
CA ILE A 380 9.09 18.62 7.97
C ILE A 380 10.01 19.59 8.71
N SER A 381 9.74 19.82 10.00
CA SER A 381 10.65 20.56 10.87
C SER A 381 11.74 19.63 11.41
N GLU A 382 12.99 19.89 11.06
CA GLU A 382 14.14 19.16 11.60
C GLU A 382 14.17 19.22 13.13
N LYS A 383 13.98 20.42 13.70
CA LYS A 383 13.96 20.64 15.14
C LYS A 383 12.96 19.74 15.86
N ILE A 384 11.75 19.65 15.36
CA ILE A 384 10.70 18.78 15.93
C ILE A 384 11.03 17.31 15.72
N MET A 385 11.54 16.96 14.54
CA MET A 385 11.97 15.58 14.27
C MET A 385 13.08 15.13 15.21
N LYS A 386 14.12 15.94 15.39
CA LYS A 386 15.21 15.66 16.33
C LYS A 386 14.70 15.49 17.77
N GLN A 387 13.71 16.30 18.20
CA GLN A 387 13.08 16.15 19.52
C GLN A 387 12.30 14.85 19.67
N LEU A 388 11.54 14.44 18.64
CA LEU A 388 10.68 13.26 18.69
C LEU A 388 11.40 11.94 18.35
N LYS A 389 12.57 12.02 17.72
CA LYS A 389 13.29 10.86 17.15
C LYS A 389 14.73 10.76 17.66
N GLU A 390 14.94 10.98 18.96
CA GLU A 390 16.24 10.78 19.63
C GLU A 390 17.40 11.49 18.94
N GLY A 391 17.19 12.75 18.52
CA GLY A 391 18.20 13.55 17.82
C GLY A 391 18.32 13.28 16.32
N ASN A 392 17.42 12.52 15.72
CA ASN A 392 17.50 12.11 14.33
C ASN A 392 16.45 12.81 13.45
N CYS A 393 16.82 13.12 12.20
CA CYS A 393 15.91 13.53 11.14
C CYS A 393 16.08 12.58 9.93
N TYR A 394 15.00 11.98 9.48
CA TYR A 394 14.98 11.02 8.38
C TYR A 394 13.62 11.01 7.69
N PRO A 395 13.51 10.49 6.44
CA PRO A 395 12.27 10.56 5.69
C PRO A 395 11.14 9.75 6.33
N CYS A 396 9.90 10.23 6.12
CA CYS A 396 8.72 9.41 6.29
C CYS A 396 8.57 8.46 5.10
N MET A 397 7.75 7.43 5.30
CA MET A 397 7.29 6.58 4.21
C MET A 397 6.27 7.33 3.33
N GLY A 398 5.95 6.77 2.17
CA GLY A 398 5.01 7.37 1.22
C GLY A 398 3.65 7.78 1.81
N CYS A 399 3.17 7.04 2.81
CA CYS A 399 1.96 7.32 3.57
C CYS A 399 2.11 8.37 4.69
N ARG A 400 3.25 9.03 4.82
CA ARG A 400 3.62 10.01 5.87
C ARG A 400 3.84 9.42 7.27
N SER A 401 3.82 8.11 7.46
CA SER A 401 4.22 7.49 8.72
C SER A 401 5.74 7.39 8.81
N PHE A 402 6.27 7.46 10.03
CA PHE A 402 7.69 7.33 10.32
C PHE A 402 7.98 5.98 10.95
N LEU A 403 9.03 5.33 10.49
CA LEU A 403 9.58 4.17 11.18
C LEU A 403 10.08 4.56 12.57
N SER A 404 10.10 3.61 13.50
CA SER A 404 10.77 3.81 14.80
C SER A 404 12.26 4.07 14.61
N VAL A 405 12.90 4.74 15.57
CA VAL A 405 14.36 4.83 15.60
C VAL A 405 14.95 3.43 15.68
N TYR A 406 15.97 3.16 14.89
CA TYR A 406 16.68 1.88 14.88
C TYR A 406 18.18 2.13 14.78
N LYS A 407 18.94 1.37 15.54
CA LYS A 407 20.41 1.36 15.50
C LYS A 407 20.88 0.00 15.01
N ASP A 408 21.86 0.00 14.13
CA ASP A 408 22.49 -1.21 13.62
C ASP A 408 23.34 -1.95 14.70
N GLU A 409 24.01 -3.01 14.30
CA GLU A 409 24.87 -3.81 15.19
C GLU A 409 26.07 -3.03 15.75
N GLU A 410 26.46 -1.93 15.10
CA GLU A 410 27.52 -1.01 15.54
C GLU A 410 26.97 0.13 16.42
N GLY A 411 25.66 0.17 16.68
CA GLY A 411 24.99 1.21 17.45
C GLY A 411 24.75 2.51 16.67
N LYS A 412 24.96 2.51 15.34
CA LYS A 412 24.73 3.67 14.48
C LYS A 412 23.27 3.74 14.05
N PRO A 413 22.66 4.94 14.01
CA PRO A 413 21.32 5.10 13.45
C PRO A 413 21.26 4.62 12.00
N LYS A 414 20.26 3.79 11.68
CA LYS A 414 20.00 3.32 10.32
C LYS A 414 18.62 3.78 9.89
N TYR A 415 18.55 4.54 8.81
CA TYR A 415 17.29 5.08 8.28
C TYR A 415 16.84 4.34 7.02
N TYR A 416 17.71 4.26 6.03
CA TYR A 416 17.46 3.60 4.75
C TYR A 416 17.70 2.09 4.80
N GLY A 417 17.12 1.38 3.85
CA GLY A 417 17.12 -0.07 3.83
C GLY A 417 16.13 -0.67 4.84
N ARG A 418 15.12 0.09 5.27
CA ARG A 418 14.12 -0.33 6.26
C ARG A 418 12.71 -0.27 5.66
N PHE A 419 11.77 -1.00 6.23
CA PHE A 419 10.44 -1.16 5.67
C PHE A 419 9.34 -1.31 6.72
N ASN A 420 8.09 -1.12 6.27
CA ASN A 420 6.88 -1.43 7.02
C ASN A 420 6.26 -2.72 6.50
N GLN A 421 5.92 -3.63 7.40
CA GLN A 421 5.35 -4.94 7.06
C GLN A 421 3.88 -4.85 6.65
N GLY A 422 3.14 -3.85 7.14
CA GLY A 422 1.74 -3.61 6.83
C GLY A 422 1.02 -2.80 7.89
N VAL A 423 -0.24 -2.49 7.62
CA VAL A 423 -1.09 -1.61 8.42
C VAL A 423 -2.41 -2.30 8.75
N VAL A 424 -2.90 -2.07 9.97
CA VAL A 424 -4.28 -2.34 10.38
C VAL A 424 -4.79 -1.09 11.09
N THR A 425 -5.99 -0.65 10.78
CA THR A 425 -6.57 0.57 11.37
C THR A 425 -7.73 0.23 12.30
N LEU A 426 -7.74 0.85 13.47
CA LEU A 426 -8.80 0.78 14.46
C LEU A 426 -9.84 1.88 14.20
N ASN A 427 -11.13 1.52 14.22
CA ASN A 427 -12.23 2.46 14.04
C ASN A 427 -12.67 3.07 15.39
N LEU A 428 -12.16 4.26 15.69
CA LEU A 428 -12.50 4.97 16.91
C LEU A 428 -13.95 5.49 16.92
N VAL A 429 -14.52 5.76 15.76
CA VAL A 429 -15.92 6.22 15.63
C VAL A 429 -16.87 5.11 16.07
N ASP A 430 -16.61 3.88 15.61
CA ASP A 430 -17.43 2.74 16.00
C ASP A 430 -17.31 2.43 17.51
N ILE A 431 -16.11 2.57 18.10
CA ILE A 431 -15.91 2.44 19.56
C ILE A 431 -16.75 3.49 20.30
N ALA A 432 -16.67 4.76 19.87
CA ALA A 432 -17.39 5.85 20.50
C ALA A 432 -18.93 5.66 20.41
N CYS A 433 -19.43 5.26 19.25
CA CYS A 433 -20.85 4.97 19.05
C CYS A 433 -21.31 3.77 19.90
N SER A 434 -20.52 2.70 19.93
CA SER A 434 -20.82 1.47 20.67
C SER A 434 -20.76 1.65 22.20
N SER A 435 -20.00 2.64 22.69
CA SER A 435 -19.91 2.95 24.13
C SER A 435 -21.13 3.69 24.66
N GLY A 436 -21.97 4.27 23.79
CA GLY A 436 -23.15 5.04 24.18
C GLY A 436 -22.86 6.29 25.05
N GLY A 437 -21.62 6.81 24.96
CA GLY A 437 -21.16 7.96 25.76
C GLY A 437 -20.55 7.60 27.11
N ASP A 438 -20.50 6.32 27.47
CA ASP A 438 -19.83 5.84 28.68
C ASP A 438 -18.32 5.67 28.44
N MET A 439 -17.50 6.46 29.13
CA MET A 439 -16.03 6.43 28.97
C MET A 439 -15.40 5.15 29.50
N THR A 440 -15.98 4.50 30.54
CA THR A 440 -15.48 3.20 31.01
C THR A 440 -15.70 2.15 29.94
N ARG A 441 -16.90 2.12 29.39
CA ARG A 441 -17.27 1.21 28.30
C ARG A 441 -16.47 1.49 27.03
N PHE A 442 -16.14 2.76 26.75
CA PHE A 442 -15.27 3.13 25.62
C PHE A 442 -13.91 2.43 25.71
N TRP A 443 -13.25 2.49 26.86
CA TRP A 443 -11.93 1.90 27.04
C TRP A 443 -11.94 0.37 27.06
N GLU A 444 -13.01 -0.25 27.60
CA GLU A 444 -13.19 -1.70 27.52
C GLU A 444 -13.29 -2.16 26.05
N ILE A 445 -14.10 -1.50 25.24
CA ILE A 445 -14.25 -1.81 23.81
C ILE A 445 -12.96 -1.49 23.05
N PHE A 446 -12.28 -0.41 23.42
CA PHE A 446 -10.99 -0.04 22.80
C PHE A 446 -9.96 -1.15 23.00
N ASP A 447 -9.78 -1.65 24.23
CA ASP A 447 -8.81 -2.70 24.54
C ASP A 447 -9.15 -4.01 23.82
N GLU A 448 -10.42 -4.42 23.77
CA GLU A 448 -10.88 -5.59 23.03
C GLU A 448 -10.51 -5.48 21.52
N ARG A 449 -10.76 -4.33 20.91
CA ARG A 449 -10.51 -4.13 19.49
C ARG A 449 -9.02 -3.89 19.17
N LEU A 450 -8.28 -3.33 20.12
CA LEU A 450 -6.83 -3.23 20.00
C LEU A 450 -6.18 -4.62 19.93
N GLU A 451 -6.70 -5.59 20.70
CA GLU A 451 -6.25 -6.99 20.63
C GLU A 451 -6.55 -7.61 19.25
N LEU A 452 -7.71 -7.32 18.65
CA LEU A 452 -8.02 -7.74 17.28
C LEU A 452 -7.01 -7.14 16.27
N CYS A 453 -6.70 -5.84 16.40
CA CYS A 453 -5.70 -5.20 15.57
C CYS A 453 -4.31 -5.82 15.74
N TYR A 454 -3.90 -6.12 16.98
CA TYR A 454 -2.62 -6.79 17.26
C TYR A 454 -2.55 -8.16 16.57
N ARG A 455 -3.57 -8.99 16.70
CA ARG A 455 -3.63 -10.31 16.07
C ARG A 455 -3.64 -10.21 14.54
N ALA A 456 -4.33 -9.23 13.99
CA ALA A 456 -4.32 -8.94 12.56
C ALA A 456 -2.93 -8.50 12.05
N LEU A 457 -2.23 -7.66 12.81
CA LEU A 457 -0.85 -7.27 12.52
C LEU A 457 0.12 -8.45 12.63
N MET A 458 -0.08 -9.32 13.63
CA MET A 458 0.72 -10.54 13.76
C MET A 458 0.47 -11.53 12.62
N ALA A 459 -0.73 -11.57 12.05
CA ALA A 459 -0.99 -12.36 10.84
C ALA A 459 -0.13 -11.86 9.67
N ARG A 460 0.02 -10.52 9.48
CA ARG A 460 0.94 -9.94 8.48
C ARG A 460 2.39 -10.30 8.74
N HIS A 461 2.84 -10.17 9.98
CA HIS A 461 4.19 -10.55 10.38
C HIS A 461 4.48 -12.03 10.09
N ASN A 462 3.57 -12.92 10.49
CA ASN A 462 3.70 -14.34 10.27
C ASN A 462 3.67 -14.73 8.78
N ARG A 463 2.96 -13.95 7.95
CA ARG A 463 2.93 -14.15 6.49
C ARG A 463 4.27 -13.88 5.82
N LEU A 464 5.05 -12.92 6.33
CA LEU A 464 6.38 -12.59 5.82
C LEU A 464 7.48 -13.52 6.37
N LYS A 465 7.22 -14.18 7.49
CA LYS A 465 8.19 -15.09 8.11
C LYS A 465 8.50 -16.28 7.21
N GLY A 466 9.77 -16.63 7.13
CA GLY A 466 10.26 -17.71 6.26
C GLY A 466 10.36 -17.33 4.78
N THR A 467 10.07 -16.08 4.40
CA THR A 467 10.17 -15.62 3.01
C THR A 467 11.63 -15.66 2.54
N PRO A 468 11.96 -16.39 1.45
CA PRO A 468 13.31 -16.41 0.91
C PRO A 468 13.63 -15.11 0.17
N SER A 469 14.90 -14.69 0.20
CA SER A 469 15.38 -13.48 -0.47
C SER A 469 15.17 -13.48 -1.99
N ASP A 470 14.97 -14.66 -2.57
CA ASP A 470 14.73 -14.85 -4.01
C ASP A 470 13.35 -14.35 -4.48
N VAL A 471 12.41 -14.12 -3.57
CA VAL A 471 11.07 -13.61 -3.91
C VAL A 471 11.12 -12.20 -4.50
N ALA A 472 12.04 -11.36 -4.01
CA ALA A 472 12.27 -10.02 -4.52
C ALA A 472 13.76 -9.65 -4.42
N PRO A 473 14.61 -10.14 -5.34
CA PRO A 473 16.06 -9.99 -5.23
C PRO A 473 16.53 -8.55 -5.11
N ILE A 474 15.93 -7.60 -5.82
CA ILE A 474 16.29 -6.18 -5.74
C ILE A 474 16.14 -5.62 -4.32
N LEU A 475 15.12 -6.09 -3.58
CA LEU A 475 14.87 -5.68 -2.21
C LEU A 475 15.86 -6.31 -1.23
N TRP A 476 16.02 -7.63 -1.33
CA TRP A 476 16.63 -8.43 -0.28
C TRP A 476 18.09 -8.79 -0.53
N GLN A 477 18.52 -8.87 -1.82
CA GLN A 477 19.87 -9.31 -2.20
C GLN A 477 20.73 -8.17 -2.75
N TYR A 478 20.12 -7.15 -3.38
CA TYR A 478 20.85 -6.17 -4.19
C TYR A 478 20.74 -4.72 -3.70
N GLY A 479 20.57 -4.54 -2.41
CA GLY A 479 20.86 -3.31 -1.69
C GLY A 479 19.70 -2.36 -1.43
N ALA A 480 18.51 -2.55 -2.05
CA ALA A 480 17.39 -1.64 -1.78
C ALA A 480 16.97 -1.66 -0.30
N LEU A 481 16.92 -2.85 0.33
CA LEU A 481 16.64 -3.01 1.76
C LEU A 481 17.76 -3.77 2.47
N ALA A 482 18.35 -4.80 1.84
CA ALA A 482 19.40 -5.62 2.42
C ALA A 482 20.31 -6.21 1.33
N ARG A 483 21.38 -6.89 1.79
CA ARG A 483 22.27 -7.72 0.96
C ARG A 483 22.35 -9.13 1.54
N LEU A 484 21.19 -9.83 1.54
CA LEU A 484 21.11 -11.23 1.94
C LEU A 484 21.70 -12.13 0.85
N LYS A 485 22.15 -13.30 1.25
CA LYS A 485 22.55 -14.33 0.29
C LYS A 485 21.32 -14.92 -0.40
N LYS A 486 21.52 -15.46 -1.59
CA LYS A 486 20.46 -16.20 -2.31
C LYS A 486 19.94 -17.34 -1.45
N GLY A 487 18.61 -17.45 -1.33
CA GLY A 487 17.91 -18.46 -0.51
C GLY A 487 17.90 -18.18 0.99
N GLU A 488 18.61 -17.16 1.49
CA GLU A 488 18.52 -16.72 2.89
C GLU A 488 17.13 -16.13 3.16
N THR A 489 16.53 -16.43 4.34
CA THR A 489 15.23 -15.86 4.70
C THR A 489 15.37 -14.45 5.25
N ILE A 490 14.29 -13.65 5.10
CA ILE A 490 14.25 -12.26 5.59
C ILE A 490 13.97 -12.17 7.10
N ASP A 491 13.87 -13.29 7.80
CA ASP A 491 13.40 -13.35 9.20
C ASP A 491 14.14 -12.40 10.13
N ARG A 492 15.47 -12.27 10.01
CA ARG A 492 16.26 -11.35 10.82
C ARG A 492 15.89 -9.87 10.64
N LEU A 493 15.28 -9.52 9.50
CA LEU A 493 14.85 -8.17 9.18
C LEU A 493 13.44 -7.85 9.70
N LEU A 494 12.71 -8.84 10.21
CA LEU A 494 11.34 -8.66 10.73
C LEU A 494 11.32 -8.20 12.20
N TYR A 495 12.45 -8.26 12.91
CA TYR A 495 12.57 -8.05 14.35
C TYR A 495 13.48 -6.88 14.71
N GLY A 496 13.51 -6.55 15.99
CA GLY A 496 14.45 -5.59 16.58
C GLY A 496 14.26 -4.15 16.14
N GLY A 497 13.15 -3.82 15.48
CA GLY A 497 12.90 -2.47 14.94
C GLY A 497 13.47 -2.23 13.55
N TYR A 498 14.13 -3.19 12.93
CA TYR A 498 14.58 -3.07 11.54
C TYR A 498 13.41 -2.80 10.59
N SER A 499 12.33 -3.54 10.75
CA SER A 499 11.03 -3.25 10.14
C SER A 499 9.99 -2.97 11.21
N THR A 500 8.86 -2.38 10.82
CA THR A 500 7.76 -2.04 11.72
C THR A 500 6.45 -2.63 11.21
N ILE A 501 5.51 -2.82 12.13
CA ILE A 501 4.09 -2.96 11.86
C ILE A 501 3.40 -1.67 12.30
N SER A 502 2.35 -1.25 11.60
CA SER A 502 1.68 0.03 11.87
C SER A 502 0.24 -0.16 12.30
N LEU A 503 -0.12 0.47 13.42
CA LEU A 503 -1.50 0.63 13.84
C LEU A 503 -1.98 2.01 13.39
N GLY A 504 -3.04 2.03 12.58
CA GLY A 504 -3.77 3.25 12.24
C GLY A 504 -4.90 3.52 13.22
N LEU A 505 -5.20 4.79 13.46
CA LEU A 505 -6.37 5.21 14.22
C LEU A 505 -7.24 6.08 13.30
N SER A 506 -8.51 5.70 13.11
CA SER A 506 -9.43 6.44 12.26
C SER A 506 -10.52 7.12 13.08
N LEU A 507 -10.73 8.42 12.80
CA LEU A 507 -11.82 9.24 13.32
C LEU A 507 -12.98 9.38 12.33
N ILE A 508 -12.92 8.67 11.20
CA ILE A 508 -13.99 8.60 10.21
C ILE A 508 -14.53 7.18 10.13
N HIS A 509 -15.76 7.03 9.65
CA HIS A 509 -16.35 5.71 9.45
C HIS A 509 -15.54 4.92 8.43
N ILE A 510 -15.03 3.75 8.83
CA ILE A 510 -14.33 2.83 7.95
C ILE A 510 -15.33 1.75 7.56
N SER A 511 -15.87 1.82 6.36
CA SER A 511 -16.55 0.69 5.74
C SER A 511 -15.67 0.13 4.65
N GLU A 512 -15.64 -1.18 4.49
CA GLU A 512 -15.15 -1.72 3.23
C GLU A 512 -16.12 -1.26 2.14
N PRO A 513 -15.62 -0.71 1.01
CA PRO A 513 -16.48 -0.19 -0.05
C PRO A 513 -17.15 -1.30 -0.86
N THR A 514 -17.87 -2.20 -0.19
CA THR A 514 -18.62 -3.28 -0.82
C THR A 514 -20.11 -3.00 -0.94
N ARG A 515 -20.58 -1.83 -0.47
CA ARG A 515 -21.97 -1.38 -0.66
C ARG A 515 -22.01 0.11 -0.93
N PRO A 516 -22.40 0.54 -2.12
CA PRO A 516 -22.95 1.87 -2.29
C PRO A 516 -24.35 1.90 -1.64
N GLU A 517 -24.42 2.24 -0.36
CA GLU A 517 -25.64 2.79 0.19
C GLU A 517 -25.66 4.26 -0.26
N PRO A 518 -26.68 4.71 -1.01
CA PRO A 518 -26.80 6.12 -1.30
C PRO A 518 -26.93 6.87 0.03
N ILE A 519 -26.07 7.84 0.24
CA ILE A 519 -26.22 8.82 1.32
C ILE A 519 -27.53 9.56 1.01
N SER A 520 -28.56 9.26 1.78
CA SER A 520 -29.85 9.96 1.76
C SER A 520 -29.72 11.29 2.47
#